data_d48e2dce65cb6ba31a42877318c8047e
#
_entry.id   d48e2dce65cb6ba31a42877318c8047e
#
_cell.length_a   1.000
_cell.length_b   1.000
_cell.length_c   1.000
_cell.angle_alpha   90.00
_cell.angle_beta   90.00
_cell.angle_gamma   90.00
#
_symmetry.space_group_name_H-M   'P 1'
#
loop_
_entity.id
_entity.type
_entity.pdbx_description
1 polymer ?
#
loop_
_entity_poly.entity_id
_entity_poly.type
_entity_poly.pdbx_seq_one_letter_code
_entity_poly.pdbx_strand_id
1 'polypeptide(L)'
;MSRIIMLLMMLAFAPISRAETYLNFLSEEVMPLHDKLFETNFVVSQDPPMCEKNKLIRGFFFSKYRAIYLCLENLLEDPRLGNIDGSGKDKDARLQLSRTLTHEAVHAAQWCRGREDWTLFDRDATKGFGGFGDSALDKASEYRGNRKSEYEAYLLENDPDLVHDLFSIYCGHGLGHHLDQDNGFSK
;
A
#
# COMPACT_ATOMS: atom_id res chain seq x y z
N MET A 1 -14.36 61.81 -23.43
CA MET A 1 -14.46 61.37 -22.04
C MET A 1 -14.51 59.84 -22.05
N SER A 2 -13.37 59.22 -21.86
CA SER A 2 -13.22 57.72 -21.91
C SER A 2 -13.40 57.16 -20.51
N ARG A 3 -14.44 56.34 -20.33
CA ARG A 3 -14.68 55.63 -19.07
C ARG A 3 -13.89 54.32 -19.12
N ILE A 4 -12.76 54.30 -18.43
CA ILE A 4 -11.98 53.08 -18.19
C ILE A 4 -12.74 52.27 -17.14
N ILE A 5 -13.36 51.19 -17.56
CA ILE A 5 -13.95 50.19 -16.67
C ILE A 5 -12.80 49.31 -16.18
N MET A 6 -12.38 49.54 -14.94
CA MET A 6 -11.38 48.73 -14.24
C MET A 6 -12.07 47.44 -13.78
N LEU A 7 -11.90 46.36 -14.57
CA LEU A 7 -12.38 45.03 -14.23
C LEU A 7 -11.44 44.45 -13.18
N LEU A 8 -11.80 44.60 -11.91
CA LEU A 8 -11.12 43.88 -10.81
C LEU A 8 -11.40 42.39 -10.99
N MET A 9 -10.45 41.65 -11.56
CA MET A 9 -10.42 40.19 -11.42
C MET A 9 -10.15 39.86 -9.96
N MET A 10 -11.20 39.58 -9.20
CA MET A 10 -11.09 38.84 -7.96
C MET A 10 -10.64 37.41 -8.32
N LEU A 11 -9.35 37.15 -8.31
CA LEU A 11 -8.82 35.82 -8.21
C LEU A 11 -9.30 35.25 -6.87
N ALA A 12 -10.40 34.52 -6.92
CA ALA A 12 -10.83 33.69 -5.83
C ALA A 12 -9.71 32.63 -5.63
N PHE A 13 -8.81 32.89 -4.69
CA PHE A 13 -7.97 31.85 -4.12
C PHE A 13 -8.92 30.87 -3.46
N ALA A 14 -9.33 29.83 -4.20
CA ALA A 14 -9.89 28.66 -3.57
C ALA A 14 -8.86 28.22 -2.51
N PRO A 15 -9.26 28.00 -1.26
CA PRO A 15 -8.36 27.43 -0.29
C PRO A 15 -7.87 26.12 -0.90
N ILE A 16 -6.55 26.03 -1.13
CA ILE A 16 -5.92 24.75 -1.41
C ILE A 16 -6.16 23.96 -0.13
N SER A 17 -7.21 23.16 -0.13
CA SER A 17 -7.38 22.13 0.87
C SER A 17 -6.07 21.35 0.81
N ARG A 18 -5.27 21.44 1.85
CA ARG A 18 -4.12 20.56 2.02
C ARG A 18 -4.72 19.17 2.07
N ALA A 19 -4.77 18.50 0.93
CA ALA A 19 -5.08 17.08 0.89
C ALA A 19 -4.09 16.43 1.84
N GLU A 20 -4.61 15.85 2.91
CA GLU A 20 -3.79 15.09 3.84
C GLU A 20 -3.08 14.02 3.04
N THR A 21 -1.76 14.02 3.08
CA THR A 21 -0.99 13.01 2.37
C THR A 21 -0.84 11.78 3.26
N TYR A 22 -0.77 10.60 2.67
CA TYR A 22 -0.54 9.36 3.42
C TYR A 22 0.69 9.44 4.34
N LEU A 23 1.69 10.25 3.99
CA LEU A 23 2.89 10.46 4.80
C LEU A 23 2.59 10.98 6.21
N ASN A 24 1.54 11.79 6.36
CA ASN A 24 1.14 12.31 7.67
C ASN A 24 0.61 11.20 8.61
N PHE A 25 0.25 10.05 8.05
CA PHE A 25 -0.33 8.93 8.77
C PHE A 25 0.61 7.72 8.90
N LEU A 26 1.80 7.76 8.33
CA LEU A 26 2.79 6.72 8.54
C LEU A 26 3.42 6.84 9.94
N SER A 27 3.66 5.71 10.60
CA SER A 27 4.45 5.67 11.83
C SER A 27 5.94 5.85 11.51
N GLU A 28 6.71 6.36 12.47
CA GLU A 28 8.16 6.53 12.31
C GLU A 28 8.87 5.20 12.01
N GLU A 29 8.37 4.10 12.55
CA GLU A 29 8.92 2.75 12.38
C GLU A 29 8.88 2.26 10.92
N VAL A 30 7.93 2.72 10.13
CA VAL A 30 7.78 2.29 8.72
C VAL A 30 8.50 3.22 7.74
N MET A 31 8.99 4.37 8.19
CA MET A 31 9.66 5.32 7.31
C MET A 31 10.93 4.77 6.63
N PRO A 32 11.80 3.97 7.29
CA PRO A 32 12.94 3.36 6.61
C PRO A 32 12.52 2.45 5.44
N LEU A 33 11.45 1.65 5.62
CA LEU A 33 10.90 0.81 4.56
C LEU A 33 10.33 1.66 3.42
N HIS A 34 9.60 2.74 3.74
CA HIS A 34 9.08 3.68 2.75
C HIS A 34 10.20 4.29 1.90
N ASP A 35 11.27 4.78 2.54
CA ASP A 35 12.41 5.38 1.85
C ASP A 35 13.10 4.33 0.96
N LYS A 36 13.22 3.10 1.45
CA LYS A 36 13.79 1.99 0.68
C LYS A 36 13.00 1.65 -0.58
N LEU A 37 11.67 1.74 -0.53
CA LEU A 37 10.82 1.58 -1.70
C LEU A 37 11.18 2.61 -2.77
N PHE A 38 11.35 3.88 -2.41
CA PHE A 38 11.75 4.93 -3.35
C PHE A 38 13.17 4.74 -3.91
N GLU A 39 14.14 4.39 -3.07
CA GLU A 39 15.52 4.11 -3.49
C GLU A 39 15.59 3.01 -4.56
N THR A 40 14.67 2.07 -4.52
CA THR A 40 14.60 0.94 -5.45
C THR A 40 13.62 1.15 -6.60
N ASN A 41 13.19 2.40 -6.81
CA ASN A 41 12.27 2.83 -7.87
C ASN A 41 10.86 2.20 -7.79
N PHE A 42 10.37 1.96 -6.58
CA PHE A 42 8.94 1.73 -6.37
C PHE A 42 8.24 3.05 -6.10
N VAL A 43 7.01 3.16 -6.57
CA VAL A 43 6.17 4.33 -6.34
C VAL A 43 5.16 3.99 -5.24
N VAL A 44 5.04 4.86 -4.24
CA VAL A 44 3.92 4.80 -3.28
C VAL A 44 2.98 5.97 -3.59
N SER A 45 1.71 5.68 -3.76
CA SER A 45 0.68 6.66 -4.09
C SER A 45 -0.60 6.38 -3.32
N GLN A 46 -1.48 7.39 -3.21
CA GLN A 46 -2.74 7.26 -2.48
C GLN A 46 -3.96 7.42 -3.36
N ASP A 47 -5.05 6.83 -2.93
CA ASP A 47 -6.43 7.01 -3.39
C ASP A 47 -6.60 6.98 -4.92
N PRO A 48 -6.07 5.95 -5.62
CA PRO A 48 -6.37 5.78 -7.03
C PRO A 48 -7.86 5.45 -7.22
N PRO A 49 -8.44 5.61 -8.42
CA PRO A 49 -9.86 5.37 -8.68
C PRO A 49 -10.38 3.99 -8.28
N MET A 50 -9.49 3.01 -8.08
CA MET A 50 -9.86 1.69 -7.60
C MET A 50 -10.29 1.70 -6.13
N CYS A 51 -9.71 2.58 -5.31
CA CYS A 51 -10.10 2.74 -3.90
C CYS A 51 -11.56 3.24 -3.76
N GLU A 52 -11.97 4.16 -4.64
CA GLU A 52 -13.35 4.64 -4.66
C GLU A 52 -14.36 3.54 -5.02
N LYS A 53 -13.98 2.67 -5.97
CA LYS A 53 -14.84 1.58 -6.44
C LYS A 53 -15.01 0.45 -5.43
N ASN A 54 -14.04 0.26 -4.56
CA ASN A 54 -14.06 -0.81 -3.56
C ASN A 54 -13.60 -0.29 -2.20
N LYS A 55 -14.55 0.11 -1.38
CA LYS A 55 -14.33 0.66 -0.03
C LYS A 55 -13.76 -0.33 0.99
N LEU A 56 -13.63 -1.62 0.63
CA LEU A 56 -13.02 -2.63 1.50
C LEU A 56 -11.52 -2.79 1.27
N ILE A 57 -11.00 -2.27 0.16
CA ILE A 57 -9.57 -2.32 -0.14
C ILE A 57 -8.86 -1.22 0.66
N ARG A 58 -7.78 -1.59 1.34
CA ARG A 58 -6.93 -0.66 2.10
C ARG A 58 -5.67 -0.28 1.35
N GLY A 59 -5.15 -1.20 0.54
CA GLY A 59 -4.00 -1.00 -0.34
C GLY A 59 -3.86 -2.15 -1.32
N PHE A 60 -2.98 -1.99 -2.28
CA PHE A 60 -2.60 -3.04 -3.21
C PHE A 60 -1.27 -2.74 -3.91
N PHE A 61 -0.50 -3.79 -4.15
CA PHE A 61 0.69 -3.74 -4.98
C PHE A 61 0.35 -4.05 -6.43
N PHE A 62 0.84 -3.24 -7.36
CA PHE A 62 0.66 -3.43 -8.79
C PHE A 62 2.02 -3.59 -9.48
N SER A 63 2.39 -4.84 -9.75
CA SER A 63 3.70 -5.25 -10.24
C SER A 63 4.10 -4.56 -11.55
N LYS A 64 3.15 -4.43 -12.50
CA LYS A 64 3.39 -3.80 -13.81
C LYS A 64 3.98 -2.40 -13.72
N TYR A 65 3.59 -1.63 -12.70
CA TYR A 65 4.06 -0.25 -12.51
C TYR A 65 5.01 -0.12 -11.33
N ARG A 66 5.34 -1.23 -10.65
CA ARG A 66 6.13 -1.20 -9.41
C ARG A 66 5.55 -0.20 -8.42
N ALA A 67 4.26 -0.23 -8.27
CA ALA A 67 3.53 0.75 -7.49
C ALA A 67 2.76 0.10 -6.34
N ILE A 68 2.87 0.71 -5.17
CA ILE A 68 2.03 0.43 -4.01
C ILE A 68 1.01 1.55 -3.92
N TYR A 69 -0.25 1.19 -3.89
CA TYR A 69 -1.36 2.11 -3.72
C TYR A 69 -1.96 1.94 -2.34
N LEU A 70 -2.16 3.06 -1.64
CA LEU A 70 -2.76 3.13 -0.32
C LEU A 70 -4.12 3.80 -0.43
N CYS A 71 -5.17 3.15 0.05
CA CYS A 71 -6.53 3.70 0.04
C CYS A 71 -6.77 4.44 1.36
N LEU A 72 -6.19 5.62 1.51
CA LEU A 72 -6.23 6.41 2.72
C LEU A 72 -7.66 6.80 3.10
N GLU A 73 -8.47 7.26 2.15
CA GLU A 73 -9.86 7.62 2.40
C GLU A 73 -10.67 6.43 2.92
N ASN A 74 -10.44 5.21 2.39
CA ASN A 74 -11.12 4.01 2.87
C ASN A 74 -10.76 3.68 4.32
N LEU A 75 -9.52 3.97 4.73
CA LEU A 75 -9.07 3.78 6.10
C LEU A 75 -9.67 4.84 7.04
N LEU A 76 -9.69 6.10 6.64
CA LEU A 76 -10.24 7.20 7.44
C LEU A 76 -11.77 7.09 7.60
N GLU A 77 -12.44 6.54 6.61
CA GLU A 77 -13.90 6.32 6.62
C GLU A 77 -14.32 4.98 7.25
N ASP A 78 -13.39 4.08 7.60
CA ASP A 78 -13.71 2.75 8.14
C ASP A 78 -14.34 2.88 9.54
N PRO A 79 -15.64 2.57 9.71
CA PRO A 79 -16.32 2.71 10.99
C PRO A 79 -15.79 1.74 12.07
N ARG A 80 -15.05 0.72 11.67
CA ARG A 80 -14.45 -0.26 12.59
C ARG A 80 -13.21 0.29 13.29
N LEU A 81 -12.60 1.34 12.76
CA LEU A 81 -11.47 2.04 13.37
C LEU A 81 -11.89 3.01 14.48
N GLY A 82 -13.15 2.94 14.90
CA GLY A 82 -13.67 3.54 16.14
C GLY A 82 -14.25 4.94 15.97
N ASN A 83 -15.38 5.19 16.65
CA ASN A 83 -15.95 6.51 16.92
C ASN A 83 -15.25 7.14 18.13
N ILE A 84 -13.94 7.29 18.10
CA ILE A 84 -13.23 7.89 19.21
C ILE A 84 -12.98 9.35 18.86
N ASP A 85 -13.23 10.22 19.82
CA ASP A 85 -12.86 11.63 19.77
C ASP A 85 -11.49 11.79 19.10
N GLY A 86 -11.36 12.66 18.15
CA GLY A 86 -10.27 12.87 17.18
C GLY A 86 -8.86 12.33 17.43
N SER A 87 -8.50 12.06 18.71
CA SER A 87 -7.16 11.56 19.10
C SER A 87 -6.97 10.05 18.89
N GLY A 88 -8.05 9.26 18.93
CA GLY A 88 -7.96 7.81 18.76
C GLY A 88 -8.04 7.35 17.31
N LYS A 89 -8.81 8.05 16.46
CA LYS A 89 -8.92 7.74 15.04
C LYS A 89 -7.59 7.86 14.30
N ASP A 90 -6.85 8.91 14.57
CA ASP A 90 -5.57 9.16 13.92
C ASP A 90 -4.55 8.07 14.25
N LYS A 91 -4.55 7.60 15.51
CA LYS A 91 -3.63 6.55 15.94
C LYS A 91 -3.95 5.21 15.27
N ASP A 92 -5.22 4.85 15.21
CA ASP A 92 -5.64 3.60 14.57
C ASP A 92 -5.46 3.67 13.06
N ALA A 93 -5.74 4.81 12.42
CA ALA A 93 -5.49 5.04 11.01
C ALA A 93 -3.99 4.96 10.68
N ARG A 94 -3.12 5.55 11.50
CA ARG A 94 -1.66 5.46 11.36
C ARG A 94 -1.18 4.01 11.42
N LEU A 95 -1.62 3.28 12.44
CA LEU A 95 -1.27 1.87 12.60
C LEU A 95 -1.72 1.05 11.40
N GLN A 96 -2.96 1.22 10.97
CA GLN A 96 -3.52 0.46 9.84
C GLN A 96 -2.87 0.83 8.52
N LEU A 97 -2.55 2.10 8.30
CA LEU A 97 -1.87 2.54 7.08
C LEU A 97 -0.42 2.01 7.04
N SER A 98 0.28 2.07 8.15
CA SER A 98 1.64 1.53 8.27
C SER A 98 1.66 0.02 8.02
N ARG A 99 0.72 -0.73 8.60
CA ARG A 99 0.54 -2.16 8.32
C ARG A 99 0.22 -2.41 6.86
N THR A 100 -0.66 -1.62 6.26
CA THR A 100 -1.01 -1.76 4.85
C THR A 100 0.21 -1.53 3.96
N LEU A 101 1.01 -0.48 4.23
CA LEU A 101 2.25 -0.25 3.48
C LEU A 101 3.22 -1.43 3.62
N THR A 102 3.40 -1.93 4.84
CA THR A 102 4.28 -3.08 5.11
C THR A 102 3.79 -4.34 4.40
N HIS A 103 2.49 -4.62 4.45
CA HIS A 103 1.84 -5.72 3.75
C HIS A 103 2.08 -5.66 2.23
N GLU A 104 1.85 -4.51 1.61
CA GLU A 104 2.07 -4.35 0.17
C GLU A 104 3.55 -4.36 -0.22
N ALA A 105 4.45 -3.94 0.67
CA ALA A 105 5.89 -4.08 0.48
C ALA A 105 6.34 -5.55 0.52
N VAL A 106 5.69 -6.40 1.32
CA VAL A 106 5.93 -7.87 1.26
C VAL A 106 5.60 -8.40 -0.13
N HIS A 107 4.47 -8.00 -0.73
CA HIS A 107 4.13 -8.41 -2.10
C HIS A 107 5.13 -7.90 -3.13
N ALA A 108 5.68 -6.69 -2.93
CA ALA A 108 6.73 -6.19 -3.79
C ALA A 108 8.03 -7.00 -3.65
N ALA A 109 8.41 -7.39 -2.43
CA ALA A 109 9.56 -8.27 -2.19
C ALA A 109 9.36 -9.68 -2.78
N GLN A 110 8.17 -10.26 -2.64
CA GLN A 110 7.76 -11.52 -3.27
C GLN A 110 7.91 -11.46 -4.79
N TRP A 111 7.46 -10.36 -5.40
CA TRP A 111 7.61 -10.13 -6.82
C TRP A 111 9.08 -10.02 -7.22
N CYS A 112 9.90 -9.27 -6.49
CA CYS A 112 11.34 -9.15 -6.75
C CYS A 112 12.06 -10.49 -6.65
N ARG A 113 11.65 -11.36 -5.71
CA ARG A 113 12.22 -12.70 -5.57
C ARG A 113 11.94 -13.58 -6.77
N GLY A 114 10.85 -13.37 -7.51
CA GLY A 114 10.55 -14.02 -8.77
C GLY A 114 10.23 -15.51 -8.69
N ARG A 115 9.72 -15.99 -7.55
CA ARG A 115 9.23 -17.37 -7.44
C ARG A 115 7.84 -17.50 -8.03
N GLU A 116 7.55 -18.66 -8.65
CA GLU A 116 6.24 -18.97 -9.21
C GLU A 116 5.13 -18.97 -8.16
N ASP A 117 5.45 -19.36 -6.92
CA ASP A 117 4.50 -19.39 -5.80
C ASP A 117 4.37 -18.06 -5.06
N TRP A 118 5.08 -17.01 -5.50
CA TRP A 118 5.05 -15.67 -4.92
C TRP A 118 5.22 -15.67 -3.39
N THR A 119 6.16 -16.50 -2.88
CA THR A 119 6.44 -16.56 -1.44
C THR A 119 7.88 -16.17 -1.13
N LEU A 120 8.12 -15.64 0.07
CA LEU A 120 9.45 -15.34 0.58
C LEU A 120 10.06 -16.54 1.32
N PHE A 121 9.21 -17.38 1.90
CA PHE A 121 9.62 -18.53 2.70
C PHE A 121 8.83 -19.77 2.28
N ASP A 122 9.42 -20.94 2.51
CA ASP A 122 8.73 -22.23 2.34
C ASP A 122 7.87 -22.53 3.58
N ARG A 123 6.85 -21.70 3.82
CA ARG A 123 5.92 -21.89 4.94
C ARG A 123 4.64 -22.58 4.48
N ASP A 124 4.12 -23.41 5.35
CA ASP A 124 2.84 -24.07 5.10
C ASP A 124 1.69 -23.09 5.39
N ALA A 125 1.09 -22.55 4.32
CA ALA A 125 -0.06 -21.66 4.40
C ALA A 125 -1.39 -22.39 4.74
N THR A 126 -1.36 -23.69 4.97
CA THR A 126 -2.54 -24.43 5.40
C THR A 126 -2.87 -24.18 6.88
N LYS A 127 -1.88 -23.73 7.66
CA LYS A 127 -2.09 -23.29 9.04
C LYS A 127 -2.44 -21.80 9.04
N GLY A 128 -3.71 -21.49 8.86
CA GLY A 128 -4.20 -20.11 8.90
C GLY A 128 -4.19 -19.53 10.31
N PHE A 129 -4.66 -18.29 10.42
CA PHE A 129 -4.72 -17.55 11.69
C PHE A 129 -5.84 -18.02 12.63
N GLY A 130 -6.72 -18.93 12.19
CA GLY A 130 -7.92 -19.36 12.87
C GLY A 130 -9.00 -18.26 12.95
N GLY A 131 -10.26 -18.61 12.72
CA GLY A 131 -11.38 -17.71 12.86
C GLY A 131 -11.37 -16.50 11.94
N PHE A 132 -11.35 -15.28 12.49
CA PHE A 132 -11.47 -14.05 11.71
C PHE A 132 -10.27 -13.82 10.76
N GLY A 133 -9.08 -14.22 11.17
CA GLY A 133 -7.87 -14.11 10.35
C GLY A 133 -7.96 -14.97 9.10
N ASP A 134 -8.50 -16.19 9.20
CA ASP A 134 -8.70 -17.06 8.04
C ASP A 134 -9.69 -16.47 7.03
N SER A 135 -10.77 -15.86 7.49
CA SER A 135 -11.76 -15.20 6.62
C SER A 135 -11.17 -14.02 5.86
N ALA A 136 -10.28 -13.22 6.47
CA ALA A 136 -9.58 -12.13 5.82
C ALA A 136 -8.60 -12.66 4.76
N LEU A 137 -7.84 -13.69 5.11
CA LEU A 137 -6.90 -14.36 4.23
C LEU A 137 -7.59 -14.99 3.01
N ASP A 138 -8.74 -15.64 3.21
CA ASP A 138 -9.50 -16.24 2.11
C ASP A 138 -9.99 -15.18 1.13
N LYS A 139 -10.53 -14.06 1.65
CA LYS A 139 -10.98 -12.93 0.80
C LYS A 139 -9.83 -12.30 0.03
N ALA A 140 -8.68 -12.06 0.67
CA ALA A 140 -7.51 -11.50 -0.01
C ALA A 140 -7.02 -12.43 -1.12
N SER A 141 -6.97 -13.75 -0.85
CA SER A 141 -6.56 -14.77 -1.81
C SER A 141 -7.49 -14.90 -3.02
N GLU A 142 -8.80 -14.64 -2.87
CA GLU A 142 -9.75 -14.59 -3.99
C GLU A 142 -9.37 -13.51 -5.01
N TYR A 143 -8.85 -12.37 -4.55
CA TYR A 143 -8.42 -11.30 -5.44
C TYR A 143 -7.06 -11.55 -6.11
N ARG A 144 -6.14 -12.19 -5.40
CA ARG A 144 -4.75 -12.37 -5.86
C ARG A 144 -4.43 -13.79 -6.32
N GLY A 145 -5.31 -14.74 -6.03
CA GLY A 145 -5.16 -16.14 -6.44
C GLY A 145 -4.07 -16.92 -5.72
N ASN A 146 -3.42 -16.34 -4.69
CA ASN A 146 -2.31 -17.00 -3.98
C ASN A 146 -2.42 -16.84 -2.45
N ARG A 147 -2.98 -17.87 -1.81
CA ARG A 147 -3.18 -17.90 -0.36
C ARG A 147 -1.86 -17.89 0.43
N LYS A 148 -0.78 -18.50 -0.09
CA LYS A 148 0.51 -18.52 0.58
C LYS A 148 1.15 -17.14 0.63
N SER A 149 1.11 -16.43 -0.49
CA SER A 149 1.61 -15.06 -0.60
C SER A 149 0.88 -14.11 0.37
N GLU A 150 -0.44 -14.17 0.42
CA GLU A 150 -1.24 -13.38 1.36
C GLU A 150 -0.94 -13.75 2.82
N TYR A 151 -0.80 -15.04 3.12
CA TYR A 151 -0.45 -15.50 4.46
C TYR A 151 0.87 -14.93 4.95
N GLU A 152 1.90 -14.92 4.11
CA GLU A 152 3.19 -14.31 4.45
C GLU A 152 3.06 -12.80 4.67
N ALA A 153 2.31 -12.10 3.82
CA ALA A 153 2.11 -10.67 3.97
C ALA A 153 1.42 -10.33 5.30
N TYR A 154 0.40 -11.07 5.70
CA TYR A 154 -0.25 -10.90 7.01
C TYR A 154 0.66 -11.25 8.20
N LEU A 155 1.56 -12.22 8.07
CA LEU A 155 2.52 -12.53 9.12
C LEU A 155 3.55 -11.43 9.33
N LEU A 156 3.93 -10.74 8.26
CA LEU A 156 5.01 -9.77 8.24
C LEU A 156 4.55 -8.32 8.37
N GLU A 157 3.26 -8.02 8.20
CA GLU A 157 2.75 -6.64 8.19
C GLU A 157 2.99 -5.85 9.49
N ASN A 158 3.34 -6.53 10.58
CA ASN A 158 3.65 -5.91 11.87
C ASN A 158 5.15 -5.79 12.16
N ASP A 159 6.00 -6.17 11.20
CA ASP A 159 7.47 -6.14 11.35
C ASP A 159 8.10 -5.41 10.15
N PRO A 160 8.01 -4.07 10.11
CA PRO A 160 8.53 -3.28 9.01
C PRO A 160 10.05 -3.38 8.86
N ASP A 161 10.79 -3.61 9.94
CA ASP A 161 12.25 -3.76 9.89
C ASP A 161 12.64 -5.04 9.15
N LEU A 162 12.00 -6.16 9.48
CA LEU A 162 12.22 -7.41 8.76
C LEU A 162 11.82 -7.29 7.28
N VAL A 163 10.71 -6.62 6.98
CA VAL A 163 10.28 -6.39 5.60
C VAL A 163 11.25 -5.49 4.85
N HIS A 164 11.80 -4.45 5.50
CA HIS A 164 12.86 -3.62 4.94
C HIS A 164 14.09 -4.45 4.54
N ASP A 165 14.53 -5.36 5.42
CA ASP A 165 15.68 -6.23 5.15
C ASP A 165 15.39 -7.21 4.00
N LEU A 166 14.24 -7.87 4.01
CA LEU A 166 13.82 -8.77 2.94
C LEU A 166 13.70 -8.03 1.60
N PHE A 167 13.13 -6.83 1.62
CA PHE A 167 13.01 -6.00 0.45
C PHE A 167 14.40 -5.58 -0.08
N SER A 168 15.33 -5.23 0.81
CA SER A 168 16.71 -4.91 0.46
C SER A 168 17.44 -6.10 -0.18
N ILE A 169 17.21 -7.30 0.33
CA ILE A 169 17.81 -8.54 -0.21
C ILE A 169 17.27 -8.83 -1.62
N TYR A 170 15.97 -8.76 -1.83
CA TYR A 170 15.37 -9.22 -3.08
C TYR A 170 15.23 -8.12 -4.15
N CYS A 171 15.02 -6.87 -3.74
CA CYS A 171 14.85 -5.75 -4.67
C CYS A 171 16.08 -4.82 -4.77
N GLY A 172 17.00 -4.91 -3.81
CA GLY A 172 18.14 -3.97 -3.71
C GLY A 172 19.26 -4.17 -4.73
N HIS A 173 19.35 -5.33 -5.35
CA HIS A 173 20.41 -5.64 -6.32
C HIS A 173 19.95 -5.41 -7.76
N GLY A 174 19.68 -4.16 -8.11
CA GLY A 174 19.42 -3.70 -9.49
C GLY A 174 18.81 -4.74 -10.44
N LEU A 175 17.70 -4.45 -11.01
CA LEU A 175 16.77 -5.22 -11.87
C LEU A 175 17.36 -6.13 -12.97
N GLY A 176 18.47 -6.83 -12.73
CA GLY A 176 19.10 -7.69 -13.74
C GLY A 176 18.35 -8.98 -14.08
N HIS A 177 17.39 -9.43 -13.28
CA HIS A 177 16.89 -10.79 -13.41
C HIS A 177 15.43 -10.97 -13.86
N HIS A 178 14.61 -9.91 -13.97
CA HIS A 178 13.18 -10.09 -14.23
C HIS A 178 12.61 -9.47 -15.49
N LEU A 179 13.37 -8.75 -16.30
CA LEU A 179 12.85 -8.15 -17.53
C LEU A 179 12.60 -9.16 -18.67
N ASP A 180 13.06 -10.40 -18.53
CA ASP A 180 12.92 -11.43 -19.58
C ASP A 180 11.70 -12.36 -19.41
N GLN A 181 10.98 -12.31 -18.27
CA GLN A 181 9.85 -13.21 -18.02
C GLN A 181 8.46 -12.65 -18.35
N ASP A 182 8.32 -11.33 -18.56
CA ASP A 182 7.02 -10.72 -18.86
C ASP A 182 6.47 -10.96 -20.28
N ASN A 183 7.16 -11.75 -21.11
CA ASN A 183 6.67 -12.09 -22.46
C ASN A 183 5.73 -13.30 -22.51
N GLY A 184 5.29 -13.84 -21.37
CA GLY A 184 4.55 -15.10 -21.27
C GLY A 184 3.05 -15.01 -20.98
N PHE A 185 2.47 -13.85 -20.66
CA PHE A 185 1.03 -13.72 -20.39
C PHE A 185 0.29 -12.99 -21.52
N SER A 186 0.27 -13.62 -22.69
CA SER A 186 -0.76 -13.37 -23.69
C SER A 186 -1.45 -14.69 -24.01
N LYS A 187 -2.52 -15.01 -23.24
CA LYS A 187 -3.68 -15.73 -23.78
C LYS A 187 -4.87 -15.55 -22.84
#